data_ff7b54011ccfe80f60a56da9d1898a3e
#
_entry.id   ff7b54011ccfe80f60a56da9d1898a3e
#
_cell.length_a   1.000
_cell.length_b   1.000
_cell.length_c   1.000
_cell.angle_alpha   90.00
_cell.angle_beta   90.00
_cell.angle_gamma   90.00
#
_symmetry.space_group_name_H-M   'P 1'
#
loop_
_entity.id
_entity.type
_entity.pdbx_description
1 polymer ?
#
loop_
_entity_poly.entity_id
_entity_poly.type
_entity_poly.pdbx_seq_one_letter_code
_entity_poly.pdbx_strand_id
1 'polypeptide(L)'
;FSKENATNYVLANFPGAAAWDAGGRQDGKWDDAVKVKDAPDAVYNFSASGGNATENFRLSLGHRKTMGTSIGVDYEMVSGSFNYKKKAGKVDIVTSVRVSNAVQQGQLEGSSYFAAPQMTRLFMSPYQQIYNANGELNTSLSTSVFNTVYLAENNISKLDGTRAISNNSLSYQINDNLKFTSRYSIDYNLTNSHRYQNAVHGGGVSDNGYAYQSNGRS
;
A
#
# COMPACT_ATOMS: atom_id res chain seq x y z
N PHE A 1 13.57 -37.19 14.71
CA PHE A 1 12.18 -37.39 14.31
C PHE A 1 12.18 -37.90 12.87
N SER A 2 11.65 -39.11 12.65
CA SER A 2 11.45 -39.57 11.27
C SER A 2 10.26 -38.87 10.64
N LYS A 3 10.27 -38.75 9.30
CA LYS A 3 9.15 -38.19 8.53
C LYS A 3 7.83 -38.93 8.81
N GLU A 4 7.93 -40.24 9.02
CA GLU A 4 6.81 -41.12 9.35
C GLU A 4 6.22 -40.78 10.72
N ASN A 5 7.03 -40.58 11.75
CA ASN A 5 6.55 -40.23 13.09
C ASN A 5 5.89 -38.84 13.11
N ALA A 6 6.41 -37.89 12.34
CA ALA A 6 5.80 -36.57 12.19
C ALA A 6 4.45 -36.67 11.48
N THR A 7 4.33 -37.48 10.43
CA THR A 7 3.07 -37.72 9.71
C THR A 7 2.03 -38.36 10.62
N ASN A 8 2.40 -39.42 11.33
CA ASN A 8 1.50 -40.14 12.25
C ASN A 8 1.00 -39.22 13.38
N TYR A 9 1.87 -38.37 13.91
CA TYR A 9 1.49 -37.37 14.91
C TYR A 9 0.45 -36.38 14.36
N VAL A 10 0.65 -35.86 13.15
CA VAL A 10 -0.28 -34.93 12.48
C VAL A 10 -1.64 -35.60 12.23
N LEU A 11 -1.64 -36.81 11.69
CA LEU A 11 -2.88 -37.59 11.43
C LEU A 11 -3.68 -37.86 12.71
N ALA A 12 -3.01 -38.10 13.84
CA ALA A 12 -3.65 -38.39 15.10
C ALA A 12 -4.17 -37.14 15.84
N ASN A 13 -3.58 -35.98 15.65
CA ASN A 13 -3.81 -34.82 16.52
C ASN A 13 -4.47 -33.64 15.82
N PHE A 14 -4.52 -33.59 14.50
CA PHE A 14 -5.09 -32.45 13.78
C PHE A 14 -6.36 -32.81 13.03
N PRO A 15 -7.49 -32.14 13.30
CA PRO A 15 -8.73 -32.33 12.55
C PRO A 15 -8.52 -32.11 11.05
N GLY A 16 -9.07 -33.01 10.23
CA GLY A 16 -8.94 -32.93 8.77
C GLY A 16 -7.67 -33.57 8.19
N ALA A 17 -6.66 -33.89 9.01
CA ALA A 17 -5.45 -34.52 8.52
C ALA A 17 -5.68 -35.94 7.98
N ALA A 18 -6.58 -36.70 8.59
CA ALA A 18 -6.95 -38.02 8.11
C ALA A 18 -7.68 -37.96 6.74
N ALA A 19 -8.57 -37.00 6.56
CA ALA A 19 -9.24 -36.77 5.28
C ALA A 19 -8.26 -36.35 4.19
N TRP A 20 -7.29 -35.50 4.54
CA TRP A 20 -6.21 -35.09 3.65
C TRP A 20 -5.33 -36.27 3.22
N ASP A 21 -4.98 -37.14 4.15
CA ASP A 21 -4.20 -38.35 3.86
C ASP A 21 -4.96 -39.29 2.94
N ALA A 22 -6.25 -39.56 3.22
CA ALA A 22 -7.13 -40.33 2.37
C ALA A 22 -7.35 -39.72 0.99
N GLY A 23 -7.31 -38.38 0.88
CA GLY A 23 -7.43 -37.62 -0.36
C GLY A 23 -6.13 -37.52 -1.19
N GLY A 24 -5.08 -38.28 -0.82
CA GLY A 24 -3.80 -38.29 -1.56
C GLY A 24 -2.83 -37.17 -1.21
N ARG A 25 -2.99 -36.56 -0.05
CA ARG A 25 -2.08 -35.53 0.50
C ARG A 25 -1.88 -34.32 -0.41
N GLN A 26 -2.95 -33.80 -0.97
CA GLN A 26 -2.88 -32.61 -1.81
C GLN A 26 -2.39 -31.42 -1.00
N ASP A 27 -1.40 -30.69 -1.56
CA ASP A 27 -0.88 -29.47 -0.96
C ASP A 27 -1.84 -28.31 -1.19
N GLY A 28 -2.13 -27.55 -0.14
CA GLY A 28 -2.97 -26.34 -0.20
C GLY A 28 -2.36 -25.18 -1.02
N LYS A 29 -1.09 -25.28 -1.42
CA LYS A 29 -0.36 -24.31 -2.27
C LYS A 29 -0.44 -22.86 -1.80
N TRP A 30 -0.39 -22.66 -0.50
CA TRP A 30 -0.49 -21.32 0.11
C TRP A 30 0.61 -20.37 -0.35
N ASP A 31 1.84 -20.86 -0.58
CA ASP A 31 2.93 -20.00 -1.08
C ASP A 31 2.59 -19.40 -2.45
N ASP A 32 2.06 -20.22 -3.35
CA ASP A 32 1.68 -19.75 -4.69
C ASP A 32 0.47 -18.79 -4.65
N ALA A 33 -0.48 -19.03 -3.75
CA ALA A 33 -1.70 -18.23 -3.66
C ALA A 33 -1.49 -16.83 -3.09
N VAL A 34 -0.53 -16.67 -2.17
CA VAL A 34 -0.27 -15.37 -1.53
C VAL A 34 0.82 -14.57 -2.21
N LYS A 35 1.51 -15.14 -3.18
CA LYS A 35 2.62 -14.52 -3.88
C LYS A 35 2.17 -13.93 -5.22
N VAL A 36 2.50 -12.69 -5.44
CA VAL A 36 2.35 -12.05 -6.75
C VAL A 36 3.60 -12.35 -7.57
N LYS A 37 3.44 -13.12 -8.64
CA LYS A 37 4.50 -13.37 -9.62
C LYS A 37 4.70 -12.10 -10.45
N ASP A 38 5.96 -11.80 -10.75
CA ASP A 38 6.33 -10.68 -11.63
C ASP A 38 5.71 -9.34 -11.21
N ALA A 39 5.67 -9.08 -9.88
CA ALA A 39 5.12 -7.85 -9.33
C ALA A 39 5.74 -6.60 -10.01
N PRO A 40 4.99 -5.87 -10.86
CA PRO A 40 5.55 -4.78 -11.63
C PRO A 40 5.75 -3.53 -10.78
N ASP A 41 6.84 -2.81 -11.03
CA ASP A 41 7.06 -1.43 -10.60
C ASP A 41 7.21 -0.55 -11.86
N ALA A 42 6.17 0.21 -12.17
CA ALA A 42 6.12 1.07 -13.35
C ALA A 42 6.23 2.54 -12.93
N VAL A 43 7.17 3.25 -13.54
CA VAL A 43 7.38 4.69 -13.31
C VAL A 43 7.34 5.42 -14.64
N TYR A 44 6.44 6.38 -14.76
CA TYR A 44 6.31 7.25 -15.91
C TYR A 44 6.57 8.69 -15.50
N ASN A 45 7.53 9.35 -16.16
CA ASN A 45 7.82 10.74 -15.90
C ASN A 45 7.82 11.52 -17.22
N PHE A 46 7.12 12.64 -17.20
CA PHE A 46 7.12 13.62 -18.28
C PHE A 46 7.64 14.94 -17.72
N SER A 47 8.51 15.62 -18.45
CA SER A 47 8.90 16.97 -18.09
C SER A 47 9.08 17.85 -19.33
N ALA A 48 8.66 19.11 -19.18
CA ALA A 48 8.86 20.16 -20.16
C ALA A 48 9.52 21.35 -19.46
N SER A 49 10.50 21.94 -20.12
CA SER A 49 11.16 23.15 -19.60
C SER A 49 11.50 24.09 -20.75
N GLY A 50 11.51 25.37 -20.45
CA GLY A 50 11.86 26.40 -21.42
C GLY A 50 12.22 27.70 -20.71
N GLY A 51 12.70 28.65 -21.50
CA GLY A 51 13.02 29.95 -20.99
C GLY A 51 14.19 30.61 -21.68
N ASN A 52 14.64 31.70 -21.08
CA ASN A 52 15.77 32.49 -21.51
C ASN A 52 16.58 33.01 -20.31
N ALA A 53 17.49 33.94 -20.49
CA ALA A 53 18.34 34.47 -19.41
C ALA A 53 17.56 35.16 -18.25
N THR A 54 16.33 35.62 -18.52
CA THR A 54 15.52 36.37 -17.55
C THR A 54 14.30 35.61 -17.06
N GLU A 55 13.90 34.57 -17.77
CA GLU A 55 12.69 33.80 -17.44
C GLU A 55 12.90 32.32 -17.76
N ASN A 56 12.55 31.44 -16.86
CA ASN A 56 12.55 30.00 -17.09
C ASN A 56 11.44 29.30 -16.32
N PHE A 57 10.98 28.19 -16.89
CA PHE A 57 10.03 27.32 -16.24
C PHE A 57 10.39 25.85 -16.43
N ARG A 58 9.89 25.03 -15.53
CA ARG A 58 9.90 23.58 -15.64
C ARG A 58 8.59 23.02 -15.09
N LEU A 59 7.90 22.27 -15.91
CA LEU A 59 6.76 21.43 -15.55
C LEU A 59 7.21 19.99 -15.50
N SER A 60 6.80 19.23 -14.50
CA SER A 60 7.02 17.80 -14.44
C SER A 60 5.76 17.09 -13.95
N LEU A 61 5.43 15.97 -14.57
CA LEU A 61 4.33 15.08 -14.19
C LEU A 61 4.92 13.69 -13.98
N GLY A 62 4.49 13.01 -12.94
CA GLY A 62 4.95 11.67 -12.59
C GLY A 62 3.78 10.78 -12.23
N HIS A 63 3.85 9.53 -12.65
CA HIS A 63 2.96 8.45 -12.22
C HIS A 63 3.82 7.24 -11.86
N ARG A 64 3.60 6.68 -10.69
CA ARG A 64 4.22 5.45 -10.24
C ARG A 64 3.15 4.47 -9.79
N LYS A 65 3.26 3.24 -10.24
CA LYS A 65 2.44 2.11 -9.78
C LYS A 65 3.34 0.94 -9.43
N THR A 66 3.28 0.50 -8.18
CA THR A 66 4.07 -0.61 -7.65
C THR A 66 3.11 -1.66 -7.12
N MET A 67 3.18 -2.87 -7.61
CA MET A 67 2.50 -4.02 -7.01
C MET A 67 3.44 -4.68 -6.01
N GLY A 68 2.92 -5.02 -4.84
CA GLY A 68 3.68 -5.77 -3.84
C GLY A 68 3.91 -7.23 -4.27
N THR A 69 4.94 -7.86 -3.72
CA THR A 69 5.22 -9.28 -3.94
C THR A 69 4.24 -10.22 -3.22
N SER A 70 3.32 -9.66 -2.46
CA SER A 70 2.27 -10.34 -1.73
C SER A 70 0.91 -9.76 -2.12
N ILE A 71 -0.13 -10.61 -2.18
CA ILE A 71 -1.49 -10.18 -2.49
C ILE A 71 -1.97 -9.07 -1.54
N GLY A 72 -2.81 -8.17 -2.05
CA GLY A 72 -3.42 -7.09 -1.26
C GLY A 72 -2.46 -5.94 -0.90
N VAL A 73 -1.28 -5.86 -1.51
CA VAL A 73 -0.31 -4.79 -1.27
C VAL A 73 -0.02 -4.06 -2.57
N ASP A 74 -0.48 -2.82 -2.67
CA ASP A 74 -0.31 -1.98 -3.85
C ASP A 74 0.01 -0.54 -3.44
N TYR A 75 0.77 0.14 -4.28
CA TYR A 75 1.07 1.56 -4.14
C TYR A 75 0.89 2.26 -5.48
N GLU A 76 0.16 3.37 -5.49
CA GLU A 76 0.02 4.22 -6.66
C GLU A 76 0.22 5.68 -6.28
N MET A 77 1.01 6.42 -7.04
CA MET A 77 1.26 7.83 -6.82
C MET A 77 1.19 8.61 -8.13
N VAL A 78 0.45 9.69 -8.09
CA VAL A 78 0.46 10.73 -9.14
C VAL A 78 1.08 11.99 -8.55
N SER A 79 1.95 12.64 -9.30
CA SER A 79 2.60 13.88 -8.86
C SER A 79 2.74 14.88 -9.99
N GLY A 80 2.66 16.16 -9.63
CA GLY A 80 2.95 17.27 -10.51
C GLY A 80 3.84 18.29 -9.83
N SER A 81 4.75 18.90 -10.57
CA SER A 81 5.53 20.03 -10.07
C SER A 81 5.68 21.11 -11.13
N PHE A 82 5.62 22.34 -10.69
CA PHE A 82 5.86 23.52 -11.52
C PHE A 82 6.89 24.42 -10.82
N ASN A 83 7.94 24.74 -11.52
CA ASN A 83 8.96 25.69 -11.07
C ASN A 83 9.03 26.83 -12.07
N TYR A 84 9.02 28.04 -11.56
CA TYR A 84 9.07 29.25 -12.36
C TYR A 84 10.03 30.25 -11.74
N LYS A 85 10.85 30.85 -12.58
CA LYS A 85 11.75 31.95 -12.18
C LYS A 85 11.67 33.05 -13.21
N LYS A 86 11.53 34.29 -12.76
CA LYS A 86 11.53 35.48 -13.59
C LYS A 86 12.34 36.61 -12.95
N LYS A 87 13.19 37.23 -13.74
CA LYS A 87 13.87 38.46 -13.41
C LYS A 87 13.37 39.57 -14.32
N ALA A 88 12.76 40.59 -13.77
CA ALA A 88 12.20 41.74 -14.48
C ALA A 88 12.77 43.05 -13.88
N GLY A 89 13.84 43.56 -14.49
CA GLY A 89 14.55 44.71 -13.97
C GLY A 89 15.06 44.48 -12.53
N LYS A 90 14.49 45.22 -11.58
CA LYS A 90 14.82 45.14 -10.15
C LYS A 90 14.03 44.06 -9.38
N VAL A 91 13.12 43.32 -10.05
CA VAL A 91 12.25 42.34 -9.42
C VAL A 91 12.70 40.95 -9.80
N ASP A 92 12.89 40.07 -8.81
CA ASP A 92 13.10 38.64 -8.98
C ASP A 92 11.92 37.88 -8.36
N ILE A 93 11.29 37.01 -9.15
CA ILE A 93 10.19 36.12 -8.72
C ILE A 93 10.68 34.67 -8.85
N VAL A 94 10.50 33.88 -7.79
CA VAL A 94 10.74 32.43 -7.81
C VAL A 94 9.52 31.75 -7.21
N THR A 95 8.94 30.83 -7.96
CA THR A 95 7.77 30.04 -7.53
C THR A 95 8.09 28.56 -7.75
N SER A 96 7.80 27.76 -6.77
CA SER A 96 7.86 26.30 -6.86
C SER A 96 6.60 25.71 -6.25
N VAL A 97 5.86 24.96 -7.03
CA VAL A 97 4.65 24.24 -6.58
C VAL A 97 4.83 22.76 -6.85
N ARG A 98 4.49 21.93 -5.87
CA ARG A 98 4.44 20.48 -6.00
C ARG A 98 3.15 19.97 -5.40
N VAL A 99 2.45 19.12 -6.13
CA VAL A 99 1.25 18.42 -5.66
C VAL A 99 1.45 16.94 -5.91
N SER A 100 1.09 16.11 -4.95
CA SER A 100 1.10 14.66 -5.10
C SER A 100 -0.10 14.05 -4.38
N ASN A 101 -0.62 12.98 -4.95
CA ASN A 101 -1.57 12.08 -4.31
C ASN A 101 -0.97 10.67 -4.35
N ALA A 102 -0.95 10.01 -3.22
CA ALA A 102 -0.46 8.65 -3.09
C ALA A 102 -1.52 7.78 -2.42
N VAL A 103 -1.83 6.66 -3.04
CA VAL A 103 -2.74 5.64 -2.51
C VAL A 103 -1.92 4.39 -2.22
N GLN A 104 -2.00 3.92 -0.99
CA GLN A 104 -1.39 2.67 -0.55
C GLN A 104 -2.49 1.73 -0.09
N GLN A 105 -2.55 0.54 -0.68
CA GLN A 105 -3.23 -0.61 -0.13
C GLN A 105 -2.22 -1.48 0.59
N GLY A 106 -2.58 -1.94 1.78
CA GLY A 106 -1.68 -2.74 2.60
C GLY A 106 -2.45 -3.77 3.41
N GLN A 107 -1.70 -4.63 4.04
CA GLN A 107 -2.27 -5.61 4.95
C GLN A 107 -2.75 -4.92 6.22
N LEU A 108 -3.73 -5.50 6.87
CA LEU A 108 -4.18 -5.06 8.19
C LEU A 108 -3.06 -5.29 9.20
N GLU A 109 -2.31 -4.25 9.50
CA GLU A 109 -1.32 -4.30 10.56
C GLU A 109 -2.03 -4.38 11.92
N GLY A 110 -1.55 -5.24 12.79
CA GLY A 110 -1.83 -5.22 14.23
C GLY A 110 -2.95 -6.11 14.75
N SER A 111 -3.76 -6.77 13.93
CA SER A 111 -4.81 -7.64 14.47
C SER A 111 -4.39 -9.11 14.62
N SER A 112 -3.44 -9.61 13.88
CA SER A 112 -2.91 -10.97 14.05
C SER A 112 -1.79 -11.26 13.05
N TYR A 113 -0.74 -11.94 13.49
CA TYR A 113 0.25 -12.57 12.61
C TYR A 113 -0.40 -13.47 11.56
N PHE A 114 -1.57 -14.02 11.88
CA PHE A 114 -2.30 -14.97 11.08
C PHE A 114 -3.15 -14.32 9.97
N ALA A 115 -3.25 -12.99 9.96
CA ALA A 115 -3.91 -12.24 8.88
C ALA A 115 -2.94 -11.76 7.79
N ALA A 116 -1.63 -11.91 7.98
CA ALA A 116 -0.62 -11.49 7.03
C ALA A 116 -0.35 -12.59 5.98
N PRO A 117 -0.55 -12.35 4.67
CA PRO A 117 -0.31 -13.36 3.63
C PRO A 117 1.10 -13.95 3.65
N GLN A 118 2.10 -13.15 4.01
CA GLN A 118 3.47 -13.63 4.13
C GLN A 118 3.65 -14.68 5.24
N MET A 119 2.90 -14.57 6.33
CA MET A 119 2.93 -15.52 7.43
C MET A 119 2.16 -16.79 7.11
N THR A 120 1.13 -16.69 6.28
CA THR A 120 0.34 -17.84 5.82
C THR A 120 1.21 -18.95 5.22
N ARG A 121 2.19 -18.60 4.40
CA ARG A 121 3.13 -19.56 3.79
C ARG A 121 3.98 -20.31 4.82
N LEU A 122 4.13 -19.78 6.04
CA LEU A 122 4.92 -20.38 7.11
C LEU A 122 4.06 -21.18 8.09
N PHE A 123 2.82 -20.76 8.33
CA PHE A 123 1.96 -21.30 9.38
C PHE A 123 0.87 -22.23 8.86
N MET A 124 0.47 -22.09 7.58
CA MET A 124 -0.55 -22.97 7.01
C MET A 124 -0.02 -24.37 6.75
N SER A 125 -0.71 -25.33 7.31
CA SER A 125 -0.41 -26.74 7.05
C SER A 125 -0.85 -27.14 5.64
N PRO A 126 -0.14 -28.03 4.96
CA PRO A 126 -0.47 -28.46 3.59
C PRO A 126 -1.87 -29.06 3.45
N TYR A 127 -2.42 -29.65 4.53
CA TYR A 127 -3.77 -30.25 4.54
C TYR A 127 -4.89 -29.20 4.63
N GLN A 128 -4.59 -27.97 5.00
CA GLN A 128 -5.55 -26.88 5.02
C GLN A 128 -5.69 -26.31 3.61
N GLN A 129 -6.86 -26.48 3.01
CA GLN A 129 -7.10 -26.09 1.64
C GLN A 129 -7.60 -24.64 1.57
N ILE A 130 -7.17 -23.89 0.56
CA ILE A 130 -7.59 -22.50 0.29
C ILE A 130 -9.08 -22.47 -0.05
N TYR A 131 -9.54 -23.46 -0.81
CA TYR A 131 -10.93 -23.59 -1.25
C TYR A 131 -11.60 -24.77 -0.56
N ASN A 132 -12.90 -24.63 -0.29
CA ASN A 132 -13.74 -25.72 0.19
C ASN A 132 -14.13 -26.68 -0.97
N ALA A 133 -14.87 -27.73 -0.64
CA ALA A 133 -15.33 -28.71 -1.64
C ALA A 133 -16.23 -28.12 -2.73
N ASN A 134 -16.85 -26.97 -2.49
CA ASN A 134 -17.70 -26.26 -3.45
C ASN A 134 -16.90 -25.28 -4.34
N GLY A 135 -15.59 -25.15 -4.15
CA GLY A 135 -14.75 -24.21 -4.87
C GLY A 135 -14.78 -22.78 -4.35
N GLU A 136 -15.39 -22.54 -3.18
CA GLU A 136 -15.40 -21.24 -2.53
C GLU A 136 -14.19 -21.09 -1.59
N LEU A 137 -13.77 -19.86 -1.29
CA LEU A 137 -12.70 -19.61 -0.33
C LEU A 137 -13.08 -20.16 1.05
N ASN A 138 -12.22 -21.03 1.58
CA ASN A 138 -12.49 -21.74 2.82
C ASN A 138 -12.34 -20.82 4.04
N THR A 139 -13.44 -20.53 4.71
CA THR A 139 -13.51 -19.76 5.96
C THR A 139 -13.59 -20.65 7.21
N SER A 140 -13.67 -21.97 7.05
CA SER A 140 -13.77 -22.97 8.12
C SER A 140 -12.42 -23.67 8.39
N LEU A 141 -11.34 -22.90 8.47
CA LEU A 141 -10.03 -23.43 8.82
C LEU A 141 -9.98 -23.81 10.31
N SER A 142 -9.35 -24.93 10.62
CA SER A 142 -9.42 -25.61 11.92
C SER A 142 -8.63 -24.98 13.05
N THR A 143 -8.13 -23.75 12.91
CA THR A 143 -7.31 -23.08 13.94
C THR A 143 -7.51 -21.58 13.90
N SER A 144 -6.84 -20.86 14.76
CA SER A 144 -6.78 -19.38 14.74
C SER A 144 -6.05 -18.80 13.51
N VAL A 145 -5.82 -19.63 12.49
CA VAL A 145 -5.15 -19.23 11.24
C VAL A 145 -6.20 -18.87 10.22
N PHE A 146 -6.06 -17.71 9.61
CA PHE A 146 -7.06 -17.19 8.68
C PHE A 146 -6.68 -17.48 7.22
N ASN A 147 -7.70 -17.69 6.39
CA ASN A 147 -7.53 -17.70 4.94
C ASN A 147 -7.20 -16.28 4.48
N THR A 148 -5.93 -16.00 4.30
CA THR A 148 -5.46 -14.66 3.93
C THR A 148 -5.81 -14.26 2.50
N VAL A 149 -6.10 -15.23 1.61
CA VAL A 149 -6.67 -14.96 0.28
C VAL A 149 -8.07 -14.38 0.45
N TYR A 150 -8.90 -14.98 1.32
CA TYR A 150 -10.23 -14.45 1.65
C TYR A 150 -10.14 -13.04 2.25
N LEU A 151 -9.21 -12.83 3.18
CA LEU A 151 -9.02 -11.51 3.80
C LEU A 151 -8.55 -10.45 2.80
N ALA A 152 -7.70 -10.81 1.86
CA ALA A 152 -7.22 -9.88 0.83
C ALA A 152 -8.35 -9.41 -0.12
N GLU A 153 -9.36 -10.26 -0.35
CA GLU A 153 -10.51 -9.92 -1.19
C GLU A 153 -11.64 -9.19 -0.42
N ASN A 154 -11.78 -9.46 0.88
CA ASN A 154 -12.95 -9.03 1.65
C ASN A 154 -12.65 -7.96 2.71
N ASN A 155 -11.39 -7.64 2.95
CA ASN A 155 -10.98 -6.60 3.89
C ASN A 155 -10.36 -5.40 3.16
N ILE A 156 -10.43 -4.23 3.76
CA ILE A 156 -9.82 -3.00 3.24
C ILE A 156 -8.80 -2.48 4.25
N SER A 157 -7.60 -2.17 3.75
CA SER A 157 -6.60 -1.38 4.46
C SER A 157 -5.99 -0.39 3.47
N LYS A 158 -6.54 0.82 3.43
CA LYS A 158 -6.20 1.84 2.46
C LYS A 158 -5.75 3.12 3.15
N LEU A 159 -4.62 3.66 2.71
CA LEU A 159 -4.14 4.97 3.06
C LEU A 159 -4.10 5.83 1.79
N ASP A 160 -4.78 6.98 1.82
CA ASP A 160 -4.82 7.96 0.75
C ASP A 160 -4.24 9.27 1.26
N GLY A 161 -3.13 9.71 0.69
CA GLY A 161 -2.40 10.90 1.10
C GLY A 161 -2.29 11.92 -0.03
N THR A 162 -2.77 13.13 0.19
CA THR A 162 -2.56 14.27 -0.72
C THR A 162 -1.65 15.29 -0.06
N ARG A 163 -0.59 15.68 -0.76
CA ARG A 163 0.31 16.74 -0.28
C ARG A 163 0.48 17.81 -1.33
N ALA A 164 0.38 19.07 -0.91
CA ALA A 164 0.63 20.23 -1.75
C ALA A 164 1.64 21.15 -1.06
N ILE A 165 2.75 21.42 -1.73
CA ILE A 165 3.79 22.31 -1.24
C ILE A 165 3.92 23.46 -2.23
N SER A 166 3.90 24.69 -1.74
CA SER A 166 4.19 25.90 -2.54
C SER A 166 5.23 26.76 -1.83
N ASN A 167 6.30 27.10 -2.54
CA ASN A 167 7.33 28.00 -2.06
C ASN A 167 7.45 29.17 -3.03
N ASN A 168 7.26 30.37 -2.53
CA ASN A 168 7.28 31.60 -3.31
C ASN A 168 8.27 32.58 -2.72
N SER A 169 9.02 33.24 -3.56
CA SER A 169 9.95 34.31 -3.18
C SER A 169 9.82 35.46 -4.15
N LEU A 170 9.67 36.66 -3.58
CA LEU A 170 9.70 37.94 -4.28
C LEU A 170 10.86 38.73 -3.73
N SER A 171 11.79 39.15 -4.59
CA SER A 171 12.89 40.02 -4.22
C SER A 171 12.81 41.29 -5.03
N TYR A 172 13.11 42.43 -4.40
CA TYR A 172 13.18 43.73 -5.01
C TYR A 172 14.50 44.41 -4.67
N GLN A 173 15.29 44.75 -5.71
CA GLN A 173 16.54 45.50 -5.56
C GLN A 173 16.22 47.00 -5.45
N ILE A 174 16.29 47.53 -4.25
CA ILE A 174 15.98 48.95 -3.96
C ILE A 174 17.07 49.84 -4.58
N ASN A 175 18.31 49.54 -4.26
CA ASN A 175 19.50 50.16 -4.84
C ASN A 175 20.65 49.14 -4.87
N ASP A 176 21.85 49.54 -5.27
CA ASP A 176 22.98 48.61 -5.45
C ASP A 176 23.40 47.88 -4.16
N ASN A 177 23.10 48.47 -2.99
CA ASN A 177 23.51 47.95 -1.68
C ASN A 177 22.36 47.36 -0.87
N LEU A 178 21.10 47.54 -1.31
CA LEU A 178 19.91 47.15 -0.53
C LEU A 178 18.92 46.36 -1.37
N LYS A 179 18.62 45.13 -0.90
CA LYS A 179 17.65 44.21 -1.49
C LYS A 179 16.62 43.83 -0.43
N PHE A 180 15.34 43.98 -0.76
CA PHE A 180 14.23 43.44 0.02
C PHE A 180 13.84 42.04 -0.54
N THR A 181 13.58 41.09 0.34
CA THR A 181 13.12 39.76 -0.05
C THR A 181 12.00 39.32 0.88
N SER A 182 10.86 38.96 0.28
CA SER A 182 9.73 38.30 0.96
C SER A 182 9.64 36.84 0.51
N ARG A 183 9.38 35.94 1.45
CA ARG A 183 9.17 34.50 1.18
C ARG A 183 7.88 34.08 1.81
N TYR A 184 7.11 33.28 1.05
CA TYR A 184 5.86 32.70 1.50
C TYR A 184 5.82 31.22 1.09
N SER A 185 5.55 30.36 2.06
CA SER A 185 5.48 28.90 1.84
C SER A 185 4.18 28.34 2.41
N ILE A 186 3.59 27.42 1.68
CA ILE A 186 2.46 26.60 2.13
C ILE A 186 2.90 25.14 2.06
N ASP A 187 2.65 24.39 3.11
CA ASP A 187 2.71 22.93 3.13
C ASP A 187 1.35 22.45 3.63
N TYR A 188 0.62 21.77 2.77
CA TYR A 188 -0.69 21.19 3.06
C TYR A 188 -0.59 19.68 2.91
N ASN A 189 -1.02 18.97 3.93
CA ASN A 189 -1.07 17.52 3.93
C ASN A 189 -2.45 17.05 4.39
N LEU A 190 -3.05 16.17 3.60
CA LEU A 190 -4.31 15.50 3.90
C LEU A 190 -4.06 13.99 3.83
N THR A 191 -4.40 13.28 4.89
CA THR A 191 -4.28 11.83 4.96
C THR A 191 -5.61 11.22 5.35
N ASN A 192 -6.11 10.29 4.55
CA ASN A 192 -7.32 9.53 4.83
C ASN A 192 -6.95 8.06 5.00
N SER A 193 -7.32 7.48 6.12
CA SER A 193 -7.13 6.05 6.39
C SER A 193 -8.48 5.36 6.43
N HIS A 194 -8.61 4.27 5.68
CA HIS A 194 -9.80 3.43 5.64
C HIS A 194 -9.41 2.00 5.99
N ARG A 195 -10.07 1.45 7.00
CA ARG A 195 -9.94 0.05 7.38
C ARG A 195 -11.31 -0.59 7.47
N TYR A 196 -11.42 -1.78 6.91
CA TYR A 196 -12.60 -2.62 7.04
C TYR A 196 -12.15 -4.06 7.25
N GLN A 197 -12.74 -4.71 8.22
CA GLN A 197 -12.61 -6.14 8.49
C GLN A 197 -14.00 -6.76 8.39
N ASN A 198 -14.12 -7.81 7.59
CA ASN A 198 -15.39 -8.48 7.37
C ASN A 198 -15.85 -9.25 8.63
N ALA A 199 -17.17 -9.50 8.71
CA ALA A 199 -17.80 -10.20 9.84
C ALA A 199 -17.75 -11.73 9.73
N VAL A 200 -17.27 -12.28 8.61
CA VAL A 200 -17.39 -13.72 8.31
C VAL A 200 -16.14 -14.49 8.71
N HIS A 201 -14.95 -13.90 8.49
CA HIS A 201 -13.68 -14.58 8.69
C HIS A 201 -12.59 -13.60 9.08
N GLY A 202 -11.71 -14.00 9.99
CA GLY A 202 -10.60 -13.17 10.45
C GLY A 202 -10.90 -12.40 11.73
N GLY A 203 -10.13 -11.32 11.95
CA GLY A 203 -10.20 -10.53 13.19
C GLY A 203 -11.50 -9.76 13.40
N GLY A 204 -12.30 -9.52 12.36
CA GLY A 204 -13.56 -8.79 12.46
C GLY A 204 -14.74 -9.64 12.96
N VAL A 205 -14.59 -10.95 13.05
CA VAL A 205 -15.68 -11.86 13.45
C VAL A 205 -16.21 -11.57 14.85
N SER A 206 -15.32 -11.28 15.80
CA SER A 206 -15.69 -10.96 17.20
C SER A 206 -16.57 -9.72 17.33
N ASP A 207 -16.43 -8.78 16.42
CA ASP A 207 -17.13 -7.49 16.43
C ASP A 207 -18.27 -7.41 15.41
N ASN A 208 -18.63 -8.56 14.80
CA ASN A 208 -19.60 -8.63 13.71
C ASN A 208 -19.26 -7.69 12.54
N GLY A 209 -17.97 -7.58 12.22
CA GLY A 209 -17.39 -6.65 11.28
C GLY A 209 -16.87 -5.38 11.94
N TYR A 210 -15.82 -4.82 11.41
CA TYR A 210 -15.19 -3.60 11.92
C TYR A 210 -14.91 -2.64 10.78
N ALA A 211 -15.33 -1.38 10.94
CA ALA A 211 -15.03 -0.31 10.00
C ALA A 211 -14.44 0.90 10.75
N TYR A 212 -13.36 1.42 10.23
CA TYR A 212 -12.69 2.60 10.77
C TYR A 212 -12.27 3.54 9.65
N GLN A 213 -12.56 4.82 9.84
CA GLN A 213 -12.09 5.89 8.98
C GLN A 213 -11.47 7.00 9.82
N SER A 214 -10.32 7.49 9.41
CA SER A 214 -9.67 8.64 10.03
C SER A 214 -9.18 9.61 8.96
N ASN A 215 -9.34 10.90 9.24
CA ASN A 215 -8.90 12.00 8.39
C ASN A 215 -7.95 12.89 9.18
N GLY A 216 -6.73 13.04 8.69
CA GLY A 216 -5.73 13.95 9.24
C GLY A 216 -5.47 15.12 8.30
N ARG A 217 -5.32 16.33 8.84
CA ARG A 217 -4.90 17.52 8.09
C ARG A 217 -3.81 18.26 8.87
N SER A 218 -2.82 18.73 8.16
CA SER A 218 -1.75 19.57 8.67
C SER A 218 -1.27 20.57 7.64
#